data_66c384032641f60d524e6b2f4faf9433
#
_entry.id   66c384032641f60d524e6b2f4faf9433
#
_cell.length_a   1.000
_cell.length_b   1.000
_cell.length_c   1.000
_cell.angle_alpha   90.00
_cell.angle_beta   90.00
_cell.angle_gamma   90.00
#
_symmetry.space_group_name_H-M   'P 1'
#
loop_
_entity.id
_entity.type
_entity.pdbx_description
1 polymer ?
#
loop_
_entity_poly.entity_id
_entity_poly.type
_entity_poly.pdbx_seq_one_letter_code
_entity_poly.pdbx_strand_id
1 'polypeptide(L)'
;MDGDALFPRVDAVADSFTAEYRKGALTDSAQLGRLRDRLKTLEDSARQYAVSNELDRILTENGAQNLNASTGNDATNYFFSLPSNRAKLWFVLESDRIRNPVLREFYSEREVVLEERRLRVETQPFGMLLEEYLAAAFRAHPYGRPVVGVASEIQTVDRQAAQEYFKRFYGPNNAVVAIVGDIDVDSMKAWATRYFADIPTGEPHRPVVTQEPPQRGERRIDVEYDANPQVLIGYHVPSARHPDAQALAVLSQILTGGRTSRLFQRLVIRDRVATTIASFQFPGSLYPRLFTFQGVPIAPHTTQEIETAVYEELARLTREPPTDEELQRVRNQIEASAVQRLASSFGVAFQLSNSEALWYDWTQTFRDQAAQSRVTAADVQRVARAYFDRGNRTVATLVRPPKPATGGTN
;
A
#
# COMPACT_ATOMS: atom_id res chain seq x y z
N MET A 1 13.62 -6.57 -38.83
CA MET A 1 12.38 -5.84 -38.53
C MET A 1 12.69 -4.99 -37.31
N ASP A 2 12.45 -3.71 -37.33
CA ASP A 2 12.70 -2.84 -36.20
C ASP A 2 11.78 -3.26 -35.04
N GLY A 3 12.31 -3.33 -33.79
CA GLY A 3 11.51 -3.71 -32.63
C GLY A 3 10.25 -2.86 -32.48
N ASP A 4 10.35 -1.57 -32.77
CA ASP A 4 9.22 -0.63 -32.71
C ASP A 4 8.11 -0.94 -33.72
N ALA A 5 8.40 -1.62 -34.84
CA ALA A 5 7.40 -2.06 -35.83
C ALA A 5 6.57 -3.29 -35.35
N LEU A 6 7.01 -3.98 -34.30
CA LEU A 6 6.27 -5.10 -33.72
C LEU A 6 5.15 -4.65 -32.78
N PHE A 7 5.31 -3.54 -32.08
CA PHE A 7 4.34 -3.08 -31.06
C PHE A 7 2.93 -2.86 -31.60
N PRO A 8 2.69 -2.22 -32.77
CA PRO A 8 1.33 -2.09 -33.30
C PRO A 8 0.65 -3.45 -33.57
N ARG A 9 1.44 -4.46 -33.88
CA ARG A 9 0.92 -5.83 -34.09
C ARG A 9 0.60 -6.53 -32.77
N VAL A 10 1.43 -6.33 -31.76
CA VAL A 10 1.19 -6.82 -30.40
C VAL A 10 -0.08 -6.17 -29.85
N ASP A 11 -0.17 -4.84 -29.96
CA ASP A 11 -1.32 -4.07 -29.49
C ASP A 11 -2.63 -4.53 -30.17
N ALA A 12 -2.65 -4.69 -31.49
CA ALA A 12 -3.84 -5.15 -32.22
C ALA A 12 -4.31 -6.56 -31.81
N VAL A 13 -3.39 -7.47 -31.46
CA VAL A 13 -3.75 -8.79 -30.94
C VAL A 13 -4.22 -8.70 -29.50
N ALA A 14 -3.60 -7.85 -28.68
CA ALA A 14 -4.03 -7.59 -27.29
C ALA A 14 -5.44 -6.98 -27.24
N ASP A 15 -5.76 -6.04 -28.12
CA ASP A 15 -7.11 -5.46 -28.27
C ASP A 15 -8.13 -6.54 -28.64
N SER A 16 -7.77 -7.42 -29.60
CA SER A 16 -8.64 -8.54 -30.00
C SER A 16 -8.86 -9.53 -28.86
N PHE A 17 -7.83 -9.82 -28.08
CA PHE A 17 -7.90 -10.65 -26.89
C PHE A 17 -8.83 -10.02 -25.82
N THR A 18 -8.63 -8.74 -25.54
CA THR A 18 -9.43 -7.98 -24.57
C THR A 18 -10.90 -7.91 -25.01
N ALA A 19 -11.17 -7.68 -26.29
CA ALA A 19 -12.53 -7.66 -26.82
C ALA A 19 -13.22 -9.01 -26.70
N GLU A 20 -12.51 -10.13 -26.96
CA GLU A 20 -13.06 -11.48 -26.78
C GLU A 20 -13.29 -11.81 -25.30
N TYR A 21 -12.31 -11.49 -24.44
CA TYR A 21 -12.40 -11.71 -22.99
C TYR A 21 -13.59 -10.97 -22.35
N ARG A 22 -13.87 -9.74 -22.78
CA ARG A 22 -14.99 -8.91 -22.27
C ARG A 22 -16.38 -9.46 -22.60
N LYS A 23 -16.50 -10.45 -23.49
CA LYS A 23 -17.80 -11.11 -23.78
C LYS A 23 -18.28 -11.99 -22.60
N GLY A 24 -17.44 -12.25 -21.59
CA GLY A 24 -17.80 -13.02 -20.40
C GLY A 24 -18.33 -14.42 -20.74
N ALA A 25 -19.58 -14.71 -20.39
CA ALA A 25 -20.20 -16.01 -20.69
C ALA A 25 -20.37 -16.32 -22.20
N LEU A 26 -20.24 -15.32 -23.07
CA LEU A 26 -20.30 -15.47 -24.53
C LEU A 26 -18.93 -15.58 -25.19
N THR A 27 -17.87 -15.67 -24.41
CA THR A 27 -16.50 -15.80 -24.90
C THR A 27 -16.31 -17.13 -25.64
N ASP A 28 -15.76 -17.06 -26.87
CA ASP A 28 -15.25 -18.25 -27.55
C ASP A 28 -13.89 -18.64 -26.95
N SER A 29 -13.90 -19.67 -26.12
CA SER A 29 -12.68 -20.15 -25.42
C SER A 29 -11.60 -20.61 -26.39
N ALA A 30 -11.95 -21.15 -27.56
CA ALA A 30 -10.98 -21.58 -28.57
C ALA A 30 -10.34 -20.37 -29.25
N GLN A 31 -11.12 -19.33 -29.55
CA GLN A 31 -10.61 -18.07 -30.10
C GLN A 31 -9.73 -17.34 -29.08
N LEU A 32 -10.16 -17.28 -27.82
CA LEU A 32 -9.37 -16.67 -26.75
C LEU A 32 -8.01 -17.38 -26.58
N GLY A 33 -7.99 -18.71 -26.65
CA GLY A 33 -6.76 -19.50 -26.63
C GLY A 33 -5.84 -19.14 -27.80
N ARG A 34 -6.35 -19.12 -29.03
CA ARG A 34 -5.56 -18.73 -30.23
C ARG A 34 -5.00 -17.31 -30.14
N LEU A 35 -5.77 -16.37 -29.61
CA LEU A 35 -5.31 -14.98 -29.42
C LEU A 35 -4.21 -14.89 -28.36
N ARG A 36 -4.34 -15.63 -27.28
CA ARG A 36 -3.30 -15.73 -26.22
C ARG A 36 -1.99 -16.29 -26.78
N ASP A 37 -2.04 -17.40 -27.51
CA ASP A 37 -0.84 -18.02 -28.09
C ASP A 37 -0.17 -17.10 -29.12
N ARG A 38 -0.96 -16.39 -29.92
CA ARG A 38 -0.45 -15.41 -30.88
C ARG A 38 0.17 -14.21 -30.18
N LEU A 39 -0.46 -13.70 -29.10
CA LEU A 39 0.07 -12.60 -28.30
C LEU A 39 1.43 -13.00 -27.73
N LYS A 40 1.51 -14.16 -27.09
CA LYS A 40 2.76 -14.70 -26.53
C LYS A 40 3.87 -14.80 -27.61
N THR A 41 3.56 -15.32 -28.78
CA THR A 41 4.54 -15.43 -29.88
C THR A 41 5.09 -14.07 -30.32
N LEU A 42 4.22 -13.04 -30.37
CA LEU A 42 4.63 -11.69 -30.72
C LEU A 42 5.43 -11.02 -29.62
N GLU A 43 5.05 -11.23 -28.36
CA GLU A 43 5.78 -10.76 -27.18
C GLU A 43 7.18 -11.37 -27.10
N ASP A 44 7.30 -12.69 -27.28
CA ASP A 44 8.59 -13.37 -27.32
C ASP A 44 9.49 -12.84 -28.46
N SER A 45 8.89 -12.48 -29.59
CA SER A 45 9.60 -11.83 -30.69
C SER A 45 10.02 -10.41 -30.36
N ALA A 46 9.18 -9.63 -29.69
CA ALA A 46 9.48 -8.26 -29.28
C ALA A 46 10.56 -8.23 -28.17
N ARG A 47 10.56 -9.20 -27.26
CA ARG A 47 11.55 -9.34 -26.19
C ARG A 47 13.00 -9.46 -26.71
N GLN A 48 13.21 -10.00 -27.90
CA GLN A 48 14.55 -10.11 -28.51
C GLN A 48 15.18 -8.73 -28.81
N TYR A 49 14.38 -7.67 -28.87
CA TYR A 49 14.82 -6.29 -29.10
C TYR A 49 14.87 -5.45 -27.82
N ALA A 50 14.56 -6.03 -26.67
CA ALA A 50 14.67 -5.37 -25.37
C ALA A 50 15.91 -5.89 -24.63
N VAL A 51 16.65 -4.99 -24.02
CA VAL A 51 17.68 -5.35 -23.04
C VAL A 51 17.00 -5.38 -21.67
N SER A 52 16.66 -6.58 -21.23
CA SER A 52 15.96 -6.74 -19.94
C SER A 52 16.82 -6.22 -18.80
N ASN A 53 16.16 -5.55 -17.86
CA ASN A 53 16.78 -4.99 -16.64
C ASN A 53 17.97 -4.06 -16.91
N GLU A 54 17.99 -3.33 -18.04
CA GLU A 54 19.12 -2.47 -18.41
C GLU A 54 19.35 -1.37 -17.35
N LEU A 55 18.28 -0.74 -16.85
CA LEU A 55 18.37 0.29 -15.81
C LEU A 55 19.01 -0.27 -14.52
N ASP A 56 18.53 -1.43 -14.07
CA ASP A 56 19.05 -2.12 -12.88
C ASP A 56 20.54 -2.45 -13.04
N ARG A 57 20.92 -2.99 -14.20
CA ARG A 57 22.33 -3.29 -14.52
C ARG A 57 23.20 -2.04 -14.49
N ILE A 58 22.78 -0.95 -15.16
CA ILE A 58 23.55 0.29 -15.18
C ILE A 58 23.73 0.85 -13.76
N LEU A 59 22.66 0.89 -12.98
CA LEU A 59 22.71 1.38 -11.61
C LEU A 59 23.59 0.51 -10.73
N THR A 60 23.47 -0.81 -10.79
CA THR A 60 24.26 -1.76 -9.99
C THR A 60 25.74 -1.69 -10.34
N GLU A 61 26.10 -1.64 -11.63
CA GLU A 61 27.48 -1.47 -12.10
C GLU A 61 28.12 -0.14 -11.62
N ASN A 62 27.27 0.87 -11.34
CA ASN A 62 27.70 2.15 -10.78
C ASN A 62 27.58 2.23 -9.24
N GLY A 63 27.38 1.11 -8.57
CA GLY A 63 27.39 0.99 -7.11
C GLY A 63 26.08 1.31 -6.43
N ALA A 64 24.95 1.24 -7.15
CA ALA A 64 23.64 1.39 -6.54
C ALA A 64 23.36 0.27 -5.54
N GLN A 65 22.73 0.62 -4.43
CA GLN A 65 22.27 -0.27 -3.39
C GLN A 65 20.81 0.02 -3.04
N ASN A 66 20.11 -0.98 -2.51
CA ASN A 66 18.72 -0.87 -2.09
C ASN A 66 17.77 -0.37 -3.21
N LEU A 67 18.08 -0.69 -4.48
CA LEU A 67 17.22 -0.37 -5.60
C LEU A 67 15.89 -1.10 -5.45
N ASN A 68 14.82 -0.32 -5.31
CA ASN A 68 13.47 -0.87 -5.17
C ASN A 68 12.41 0.20 -5.45
N ALA A 69 11.15 -0.24 -5.49
CA ALA A 69 10.00 0.63 -5.54
C ALA A 69 8.88 0.13 -4.62
N SER A 70 8.01 1.03 -4.19
CA SER A 70 6.82 0.68 -3.42
C SER A 70 5.62 1.48 -3.91
N THR A 71 4.49 0.81 -4.08
CA THR A 71 3.22 1.43 -4.46
C THR A 71 2.21 1.29 -3.33
N GLY A 72 1.65 2.41 -2.93
CA GLY A 72 0.51 2.49 -2.02
C GLY A 72 -0.72 3.06 -2.74
N ASN A 73 -1.78 3.33 -1.98
CA ASN A 73 -3.01 3.90 -2.53
C ASN A 73 -2.85 5.35 -3.01
N ASP A 74 -1.90 6.10 -2.45
CA ASP A 74 -1.76 7.54 -2.68
C ASP A 74 -0.47 7.93 -3.41
N ALA A 75 0.55 7.09 -3.40
CA ALA A 75 1.85 7.38 -4.02
C ALA A 75 2.61 6.11 -4.43
N THR A 76 3.47 6.26 -5.44
CA THR A 76 4.50 5.30 -5.80
C THR A 76 5.85 5.92 -5.53
N ASN A 77 6.70 5.22 -4.79
CA ASN A 77 8.05 5.64 -4.45
C ASN A 77 9.08 4.78 -5.18
N TYR A 78 10.07 5.41 -5.81
CA TYR A 78 11.25 4.77 -6.39
C TYR A 78 12.46 5.23 -5.61
N PHE A 79 13.29 4.32 -5.17
CA PHE A 79 14.40 4.67 -4.30
C PHE A 79 15.61 3.77 -4.48
N PHE A 80 16.77 4.33 -4.34
CA PHE A 80 18.05 3.64 -4.27
C PHE A 80 19.13 4.57 -3.69
N SER A 81 20.24 4.00 -3.29
CA SER A 81 21.42 4.74 -2.83
C SER A 81 22.52 4.64 -3.89
N LEU A 82 23.19 5.76 -4.16
CA LEU A 82 24.34 5.82 -5.06
C LEU A 82 25.55 6.40 -4.33
N PRO A 83 26.79 6.04 -4.70
CA PRO A 83 27.97 6.79 -4.31
C PRO A 83 27.84 8.26 -4.72
N SER A 84 28.26 9.21 -3.85
CA SER A 84 28.08 10.65 -4.09
C SER A 84 28.69 11.14 -5.41
N ASN A 85 29.82 10.56 -5.83
CA ASN A 85 30.47 10.84 -7.12
C ASN A 85 29.68 10.33 -8.34
N ARG A 86 28.60 9.57 -8.13
CA ARG A 86 27.69 9.07 -9.15
C ARG A 86 26.32 9.78 -9.15
N ALA A 87 26.12 10.76 -8.28
CA ALA A 87 24.83 11.47 -8.17
C ALA A 87 24.31 12.02 -9.51
N LYS A 88 25.18 12.49 -10.40
CA LYS A 88 24.79 12.97 -11.73
C LYS A 88 24.12 11.90 -12.58
N LEU A 89 24.49 10.62 -12.40
CA LEU A 89 23.87 9.49 -13.14
C LEU A 89 22.36 9.40 -12.88
N TRP A 90 21.94 9.66 -11.64
CA TRP A 90 20.53 9.71 -11.28
C TRP A 90 19.77 10.72 -12.16
N PHE A 91 20.29 11.94 -12.30
CA PHE A 91 19.63 12.98 -13.11
C PHE A 91 19.52 12.59 -14.59
N VAL A 92 20.54 11.97 -15.13
CA VAL A 92 20.56 11.52 -16.53
C VAL A 92 19.51 10.43 -16.76
N LEU A 93 19.52 9.39 -15.93
CA LEU A 93 18.64 8.23 -16.12
C LEU A 93 17.19 8.56 -15.82
N GLU A 94 16.89 9.25 -14.71
CA GLU A 94 15.53 9.57 -14.34
C GLU A 94 14.88 10.59 -15.26
N SER A 95 15.64 11.57 -15.75
CA SER A 95 15.11 12.52 -16.73
C SER A 95 14.77 11.86 -18.07
N ASP A 96 15.59 10.91 -18.52
CA ASP A 96 15.31 10.14 -19.72
C ASP A 96 14.09 9.24 -19.54
N ARG A 97 14.00 8.54 -18.41
CA ARG A 97 12.87 7.66 -18.07
C ARG A 97 11.52 8.41 -18.05
N ILE A 98 11.50 9.65 -17.55
CA ILE A 98 10.29 10.48 -17.54
C ILE A 98 9.97 11.02 -18.94
N ARG A 99 11.00 11.43 -19.70
CA ARG A 99 10.84 12.03 -21.03
C ARG A 99 10.44 11.01 -22.09
N ASN A 100 11.07 9.84 -22.05
CA ASN A 100 11.00 8.81 -23.07
C ASN A 100 10.52 7.45 -22.52
N PRO A 101 9.30 7.36 -21.97
CA PRO A 101 8.81 6.11 -21.43
C PRO A 101 8.61 5.09 -22.55
N VAL A 102 9.45 4.06 -22.60
CA VAL A 102 9.34 2.98 -23.57
C VAL A 102 8.87 1.72 -22.87
N LEU A 103 7.62 1.33 -23.08
CA LEU A 103 6.98 0.18 -22.43
C LEU A 103 7.18 -1.10 -23.27
N ARG A 104 8.43 -1.46 -23.56
CA ARG A 104 8.76 -2.64 -24.40
C ARG A 104 8.43 -3.96 -23.72
N GLU A 105 8.58 -4.02 -22.40
CA GLU A 105 8.34 -5.23 -21.61
C GLU A 105 6.94 -5.26 -20.96
N PHE A 106 6.04 -4.36 -21.37
CA PHE A 106 4.72 -4.17 -20.75
C PHE A 106 3.96 -5.48 -20.57
N TYR A 107 3.83 -6.27 -21.62
CA TYR A 107 3.02 -7.50 -21.58
C TYR A 107 3.68 -8.59 -20.72
N SER A 108 5.02 -8.71 -20.73
CA SER A 108 5.71 -9.62 -19.83
C SER A 108 5.60 -9.18 -18.38
N GLU A 109 5.69 -7.88 -18.12
CA GLU A 109 5.49 -7.33 -16.75
C GLU A 109 4.05 -7.49 -16.28
N ARG A 110 3.07 -7.40 -17.16
CA ARG A 110 1.67 -7.70 -16.85
C ARG A 110 1.49 -9.12 -16.31
N GLU A 111 2.13 -10.11 -16.93
CA GLU A 111 2.11 -11.49 -16.43
C GLU A 111 2.83 -11.63 -15.09
N VAL A 112 3.93 -10.90 -14.87
CA VAL A 112 4.61 -10.82 -13.57
C VAL A 112 3.67 -10.25 -12.49
N VAL A 113 2.93 -9.18 -12.79
CA VAL A 113 1.95 -8.60 -11.86
C VAL A 113 0.79 -9.57 -11.56
N LEU A 114 0.33 -10.33 -12.54
CA LEU A 114 -0.67 -11.39 -12.31
C LEU A 114 -0.15 -12.47 -11.38
N GLU A 115 1.10 -12.90 -11.56
CA GLU A 115 1.73 -13.87 -10.67
C GLU A 115 1.97 -13.29 -9.27
N GLU A 116 2.36 -12.01 -9.17
CA GLU A 116 2.47 -11.31 -7.89
C GLU A 116 1.13 -11.28 -7.16
N ARG A 117 0.02 -10.96 -7.87
CA ARG A 117 -1.32 -11.03 -7.30
C ARG A 117 -1.64 -12.43 -6.80
N ARG A 118 -1.36 -13.46 -7.61
CA ARG A 118 -1.58 -14.85 -7.21
C ARG A 118 -0.83 -15.17 -5.92
N LEU A 119 0.45 -14.81 -5.86
CA LEU A 119 1.31 -15.10 -4.71
C LEU A 119 0.95 -14.27 -3.46
N ARG A 120 0.54 -13.02 -3.60
CA ARG A 120 0.29 -12.12 -2.45
C ARG A 120 -1.15 -12.11 -1.97
N VAL A 121 -2.11 -12.41 -2.86
CA VAL A 121 -3.53 -12.35 -2.54
C VAL A 121 -4.14 -13.75 -2.57
N GLU A 122 -4.10 -14.45 -3.71
CA GLU A 122 -4.90 -15.66 -3.91
C GLU A 122 -4.38 -16.87 -3.14
N THR A 123 -3.05 -16.96 -2.92
CA THR A 123 -2.42 -18.06 -2.17
C THR A 123 -1.98 -17.68 -0.75
N GLN A 124 -2.26 -16.45 -0.33
CA GLN A 124 -1.94 -15.98 1.02
C GLN A 124 -3.21 -15.73 1.84
N PRO A 125 -3.38 -16.43 2.97
CA PRO A 125 -4.57 -16.30 3.81
C PRO A 125 -4.87 -14.85 4.21
N PHE A 126 -3.83 -14.12 4.59
CA PHE A 126 -3.96 -12.71 4.97
C PHE A 126 -4.31 -11.82 3.78
N GLY A 127 -3.76 -12.10 2.60
CA GLY A 127 -4.06 -11.35 1.38
C GLY A 127 -5.52 -11.44 0.99
N MET A 128 -6.09 -12.65 1.00
CA MET A 128 -7.52 -12.88 0.75
C MET A 128 -8.39 -12.18 1.80
N LEU A 129 -8.07 -12.36 3.07
CA LEU A 129 -8.80 -11.71 4.16
C LEU A 129 -8.80 -10.19 4.03
N LEU A 130 -7.65 -9.61 3.66
CA LEU A 130 -7.49 -8.17 3.51
C LEU A 130 -8.30 -7.61 2.33
N GLU A 131 -8.28 -8.31 1.19
CA GLU A 131 -9.06 -7.90 0.00
C GLU A 131 -10.56 -7.88 0.31
N GLU A 132 -11.10 -8.95 0.86
CA GLU A 132 -12.51 -9.05 1.25
C GLU A 132 -12.88 -8.04 2.35
N TYR A 133 -11.99 -7.85 3.32
CA TYR A 133 -12.16 -6.85 4.37
C TYR A 133 -12.29 -5.42 3.83
N LEU A 134 -11.41 -5.03 2.90
CA LEU A 134 -11.47 -3.71 2.28
C LEU A 134 -12.72 -3.54 1.42
N ALA A 135 -13.10 -4.55 0.64
CA ALA A 135 -14.32 -4.54 -0.15
C ALA A 135 -15.57 -4.42 0.71
N ALA A 136 -15.59 -5.06 1.89
CA ALA A 136 -16.69 -4.93 2.84
C ALA A 136 -16.68 -3.56 3.55
N ALA A 137 -15.50 -3.02 3.89
CA ALA A 137 -15.39 -1.76 4.61
C ALA A 137 -15.72 -0.55 3.73
N PHE A 138 -15.28 -0.54 2.48
CA PHE A 138 -15.51 0.59 1.57
C PHE A 138 -16.57 0.24 0.52
N ARG A 139 -17.63 1.01 0.50
CA ARG A 139 -18.75 0.83 -0.42
C ARG A 139 -18.60 1.64 -1.71
N ALA A 140 -17.95 2.78 -1.63
CA ALA A 140 -17.86 3.73 -2.74
C ALA A 140 -16.43 4.23 -3.00
N HIS A 141 -15.63 4.48 -1.96
CA HIS A 141 -14.31 5.06 -2.12
C HIS A 141 -13.32 4.05 -2.73
N PRO A 142 -12.43 4.46 -3.65
CA PRO A 142 -11.43 3.59 -4.29
C PRO A 142 -10.48 2.85 -3.31
N TYR A 143 -10.39 3.29 -2.07
CA TYR A 143 -9.65 2.58 -1.02
C TYR A 143 -10.17 1.16 -0.72
N GLY A 144 -11.36 0.81 -1.18
CA GLY A 144 -11.89 -0.54 -1.13
C GLY A 144 -11.25 -1.50 -2.15
N ARG A 145 -10.39 -0.99 -3.05
CA ARG A 145 -9.76 -1.82 -4.09
C ARG A 145 -8.33 -2.19 -3.71
N PRO A 146 -7.88 -3.41 -4.04
CA PRO A 146 -6.50 -3.82 -3.77
C PRO A 146 -5.52 -3.01 -4.64
N VAL A 147 -4.36 -2.66 -4.07
CA VAL A 147 -3.31 -1.90 -4.79
C VAL A 147 -2.79 -2.67 -5.99
N VAL A 148 -2.67 -4.00 -5.88
CA VAL A 148 -2.22 -4.85 -7.00
C VAL A 148 -3.26 -4.93 -8.13
N GLY A 149 -4.49 -4.47 -7.90
CA GLY A 149 -5.58 -4.53 -8.87
C GLY A 149 -6.35 -5.83 -8.85
N VAL A 150 -7.42 -5.91 -9.66
CA VAL A 150 -8.26 -7.11 -9.84
C VAL A 150 -7.75 -7.91 -11.05
N ALA A 151 -7.69 -9.23 -10.93
CA ALA A 151 -7.09 -10.10 -11.96
C ALA A 151 -7.65 -9.85 -13.38
N SER A 152 -8.98 -9.69 -13.51
CA SER A 152 -9.62 -9.43 -14.81
C SER A 152 -9.22 -8.08 -15.43
N GLU A 153 -8.96 -7.06 -14.61
CA GLU A 153 -8.47 -5.76 -15.09
C GLU A 153 -7.00 -5.82 -15.49
N ILE A 154 -6.16 -6.50 -14.71
CA ILE A 154 -4.75 -6.70 -15.05
C ILE A 154 -4.63 -7.48 -16.36
N GLN A 155 -5.42 -8.52 -16.57
CA GLN A 155 -5.43 -9.32 -17.79
C GLN A 155 -5.82 -8.51 -19.04
N THR A 156 -6.63 -7.47 -18.88
CA THR A 156 -7.21 -6.70 -19.99
C THR A 156 -6.62 -5.32 -20.18
N VAL A 157 -5.75 -4.85 -19.27
CA VAL A 157 -5.03 -3.59 -19.46
C VAL A 157 -4.05 -3.74 -20.62
N ASP A 158 -4.05 -2.76 -21.53
CA ASP A 158 -3.17 -2.71 -22.68
C ASP A 158 -2.04 -1.68 -22.49
N ARG A 159 -1.06 -1.74 -23.40
CA ARG A 159 0.10 -0.85 -23.36
C ARG A 159 -0.27 0.62 -23.57
N GLN A 160 -1.32 0.91 -24.36
CA GLN A 160 -1.79 2.27 -24.59
C GLN A 160 -2.35 2.88 -23.31
N ALA A 161 -3.20 2.15 -22.58
CA ALA A 161 -3.72 2.60 -21.28
C ALA A 161 -2.60 2.89 -20.28
N ALA A 162 -1.55 2.05 -20.27
CA ALA A 162 -0.37 2.28 -19.43
C ALA A 162 0.41 3.54 -19.84
N GLN A 163 0.55 3.80 -21.15
CA GLN A 163 1.17 5.03 -21.67
C GLN A 163 0.36 6.28 -21.30
N GLU A 164 -0.97 6.22 -21.41
CA GLU A 164 -1.88 7.32 -21.02
C GLU A 164 -1.79 7.59 -19.51
N TYR A 165 -1.75 6.51 -18.70
CA TYR A 165 -1.54 6.61 -17.27
C TYR A 165 -0.20 7.26 -16.94
N PHE A 166 0.89 6.82 -17.57
CA PHE A 166 2.21 7.37 -17.37
C PHE A 166 2.25 8.86 -17.75
N LYS A 167 1.75 9.22 -18.93
CA LYS A 167 1.67 10.60 -19.39
C LYS A 167 0.88 11.50 -18.44
N ARG A 168 -0.15 10.96 -17.82
CA ARG A 168 -1.03 11.70 -16.90
C ARG A 168 -0.41 11.89 -15.52
N PHE A 169 0.28 10.86 -14.99
CA PHE A 169 0.68 10.84 -13.58
C PHE A 169 2.19 10.99 -13.37
N TYR A 170 3.03 10.78 -14.37
CA TYR A 170 4.48 10.82 -14.26
C TYR A 170 5.10 12.12 -14.80
N GLY A 171 4.34 13.18 -14.86
CA GLY A 171 4.86 14.51 -15.21
C GLY A 171 5.62 15.17 -14.06
N PRO A 172 6.55 16.12 -14.36
CA PRO A 172 7.34 16.81 -13.34
C PRO A 172 6.51 17.53 -12.28
N ASN A 173 5.31 17.96 -12.64
CA ASN A 173 4.36 18.65 -11.75
C ASN A 173 3.67 17.70 -10.74
N ASN A 174 3.86 16.40 -10.87
CA ASN A 174 3.33 15.36 -9.96
C ASN A 174 4.46 14.47 -9.38
N ALA A 175 5.70 14.93 -9.48
CA ALA A 175 6.86 14.21 -8.97
C ALA A 175 7.55 15.01 -7.85
N VAL A 176 7.94 14.31 -6.81
CA VAL A 176 8.75 14.85 -5.72
C VAL A 176 10.07 14.10 -5.66
N VAL A 177 11.16 14.83 -5.60
CA VAL A 177 12.50 14.27 -5.50
C VAL A 177 13.14 14.70 -4.19
N ALA A 178 13.64 13.74 -3.42
CA ALA A 178 14.46 14.00 -2.24
C ALA A 178 15.84 13.34 -2.43
N ILE A 179 16.89 14.14 -2.38
CA ILE A 179 18.27 13.69 -2.47
C ILE A 179 18.95 14.03 -1.15
N VAL A 180 19.46 13.02 -0.47
CA VAL A 180 20.05 13.17 0.88
C VAL A 180 21.38 12.42 0.95
N GLY A 181 22.40 13.09 1.43
CA GLY A 181 23.74 12.51 1.59
C GLY A 181 24.85 13.55 1.54
N ASP A 182 26.06 13.11 1.25
CA ASP A 182 27.23 13.98 1.00
C ASP A 182 27.13 14.54 -0.42
N ILE A 183 26.43 15.68 -0.55
CA ILE A 183 26.09 16.32 -1.83
C ILE A 183 26.38 17.81 -1.80
N ASP A 184 26.77 18.36 -2.95
CA ASP A 184 26.77 19.80 -3.19
C ASP A 184 25.42 20.28 -3.70
N VAL A 185 24.74 21.10 -2.92
CA VAL A 185 23.35 21.53 -3.19
C VAL A 185 23.25 22.33 -4.49
N ASP A 186 24.22 23.17 -4.80
CA ASP A 186 24.19 24.00 -6.00
C ASP A 186 24.39 23.15 -7.27
N SER A 187 25.26 22.16 -7.21
CA SER A 187 25.39 21.15 -8.28
C SER A 187 24.09 20.39 -8.49
N MET A 188 23.42 19.94 -7.41
CA MET A 188 22.12 19.24 -7.51
C MET A 188 21.07 20.12 -8.19
N LYS A 189 20.95 21.39 -7.79
CA LYS A 189 20.02 22.36 -8.41
C LYS A 189 20.35 22.60 -9.89
N ALA A 190 21.63 22.77 -10.21
CA ALA A 190 22.07 22.96 -11.60
C ALA A 190 21.73 21.74 -12.47
N TRP A 191 21.94 20.52 -11.96
CA TRP A 191 21.55 19.30 -12.69
C TRP A 191 20.04 19.14 -12.79
N ALA A 192 19.29 19.42 -11.73
CA ALA A 192 17.83 19.41 -11.79
C ALA A 192 17.31 20.34 -12.91
N THR A 193 17.78 21.59 -12.94
CA THR A 193 17.45 22.53 -14.00
C THR A 193 17.86 22.02 -15.38
N ARG A 194 19.09 21.53 -15.52
CA ARG A 194 19.59 21.07 -16.82
C ARG A 194 18.83 19.89 -17.40
N TYR A 195 18.43 18.92 -16.56
CA TYR A 195 17.89 17.66 -17.02
C TYR A 195 16.36 17.59 -16.99
N PHE A 196 15.69 18.39 -16.16
CA PHE A 196 14.23 18.31 -16.00
C PHE A 196 13.46 19.56 -16.44
N ALA A 197 14.10 20.74 -16.59
CA ALA A 197 13.38 21.99 -16.83
C ALA A 197 12.62 22.05 -18.18
N ASP A 198 13.06 21.30 -19.17
CA ASP A 198 12.47 21.23 -20.51
C ASP A 198 11.43 20.09 -20.66
N ILE A 199 11.23 19.29 -19.61
CA ILE A 199 10.21 18.24 -19.64
C ILE A 199 8.83 18.90 -19.49
N PRO A 200 7.90 18.68 -20.44
CA PRO A 200 6.57 19.26 -20.35
C PRO A 200 5.84 18.83 -19.09
N THR A 201 5.14 19.77 -18.47
CA THR A 201 4.24 19.45 -17.34
C THR A 201 3.03 18.69 -17.85
N GLY A 202 2.63 17.66 -17.13
CA GLY A 202 1.41 16.91 -17.40
C GLY A 202 0.15 17.71 -16.97
N GLU A 203 -1.02 17.13 -17.22
CA GLU A 203 -2.26 17.66 -16.67
C GLU A 203 -2.24 17.66 -15.13
N PRO A 204 -2.84 18.68 -14.48
CA PRO A 204 -2.97 18.66 -13.03
C PRO A 204 -3.71 17.40 -12.56
N HIS A 205 -3.21 16.76 -11.53
CA HIS A 205 -3.86 15.61 -10.92
C HIS A 205 -5.24 16.01 -10.36
N ARG A 206 -6.28 15.27 -10.75
CA ARG A 206 -7.63 15.47 -10.20
C ARG A 206 -7.76 14.63 -8.93
N PRO A 207 -8.15 15.23 -7.80
CA PRO A 207 -8.37 14.47 -6.57
C PRO A 207 -9.54 13.50 -6.74
N VAL A 208 -9.56 12.44 -5.94
CA VAL A 208 -10.71 11.55 -5.85
C VAL A 208 -11.87 12.32 -5.23
N VAL A 209 -12.95 12.46 -5.98
CA VAL A 209 -14.16 13.20 -5.54
C VAL A 209 -15.18 12.29 -4.83
N THR A 210 -15.04 10.99 -4.98
CA THR A 210 -15.93 10.01 -4.36
C THR A 210 -15.70 10.00 -2.85
N GLN A 211 -16.77 10.18 -2.09
CA GLN A 211 -16.74 10.10 -0.64
C GLN A 211 -17.35 8.79 -0.17
N GLU A 212 -16.72 8.14 0.79
CA GLU A 212 -17.32 6.99 1.44
C GLU A 212 -18.54 7.45 2.27
N PRO A 213 -19.74 6.91 2.03
CA PRO A 213 -20.91 7.26 2.82
C PRO A 213 -20.75 6.75 4.25
N PRO A 214 -21.30 7.46 5.26
CA PRO A 214 -21.26 7.02 6.65
C PRO A 214 -21.81 5.61 6.82
N GLN A 215 -21.07 4.77 7.52
CA GLN A 215 -21.53 3.44 7.88
C GLN A 215 -22.65 3.53 8.93
N ARG A 216 -23.73 2.76 8.77
CA ARG A 216 -24.91 2.80 9.65
C ARG A 216 -25.18 1.47 10.36
N GLY A 217 -24.18 0.61 10.48
CA GLY A 217 -24.30 -0.68 11.13
C GLY A 217 -23.03 -1.50 10.96
N GLU A 218 -22.79 -2.43 11.87
CA GLU A 218 -21.66 -3.35 11.77
C GLU A 218 -21.74 -4.14 10.47
N ARG A 219 -20.59 -4.26 9.79
CA ARG A 219 -20.41 -5.18 8.66
C ARG A 219 -19.57 -6.35 9.12
N ARG A 220 -19.95 -7.57 8.75
CA ARG A 220 -19.25 -8.77 9.17
C ARG A 220 -19.18 -9.75 8.01
N ILE A 221 -17.98 -10.29 7.79
CA ILE A 221 -17.72 -11.29 6.77
C ILE A 221 -16.82 -12.40 7.32
N ASP A 222 -17.05 -13.61 6.84
CA ASP A 222 -16.18 -14.76 7.06
C ASP A 222 -15.55 -15.17 5.73
N VAL A 223 -14.24 -15.39 5.74
CA VAL A 223 -13.45 -15.81 4.58
C VAL A 223 -12.93 -17.20 4.85
N GLU A 224 -13.37 -18.18 4.05
CA GLU A 224 -12.96 -19.57 4.20
C GLU A 224 -11.59 -19.82 3.56
N TYR A 225 -10.63 -20.29 4.35
CA TYR A 225 -9.32 -20.72 3.89
C TYR A 225 -8.71 -21.72 4.87
N ASP A 226 -8.02 -22.76 4.37
CA ASP A 226 -7.36 -23.74 5.25
C ASP A 226 -6.03 -23.20 5.82
N ALA A 227 -6.16 -22.28 6.76
CA ALA A 227 -5.06 -21.70 7.51
C ALA A 227 -5.46 -21.40 8.96
N ASN A 228 -4.51 -20.90 9.76
CA ASN A 228 -4.82 -20.47 11.11
C ASN A 228 -5.80 -19.30 11.09
N PRO A 229 -6.84 -19.32 11.94
CA PRO A 229 -7.81 -18.23 12.05
C PRO A 229 -7.13 -16.88 12.29
N GLN A 230 -7.67 -15.82 11.70
CA GLN A 230 -7.24 -14.44 11.90
C GLN A 230 -8.46 -13.55 11.91
N VAL A 231 -8.36 -12.38 12.56
CA VAL A 231 -9.41 -11.38 12.54
C VAL A 231 -8.86 -10.00 12.23
N LEU A 232 -9.58 -9.27 11.38
CA LEU A 232 -9.42 -7.84 11.15
C LEU A 232 -10.66 -7.12 11.68
N ILE A 233 -10.45 -6.09 12.51
CA ILE A 233 -11.50 -5.27 13.10
C ILE A 233 -11.20 -3.82 12.76
N GLY A 234 -11.99 -3.22 11.89
CA GLY A 234 -11.76 -1.85 11.40
C GLY A 234 -12.86 -0.88 11.78
N TYR A 235 -12.47 0.35 11.96
CA TYR A 235 -13.35 1.49 12.19
C TYR A 235 -12.97 2.61 11.24
N HIS A 236 -13.94 3.21 10.56
CA HIS A 236 -13.68 4.40 9.75
C HIS A 236 -13.18 5.54 10.61
N VAL A 237 -12.06 6.10 10.22
CA VAL A 237 -11.42 7.26 10.85
C VAL A 237 -11.08 8.29 9.77
N PRO A 238 -10.92 9.56 10.12
CA PRO A 238 -10.58 10.59 9.14
C PRO A 238 -9.20 10.37 8.52
N SER A 239 -8.91 11.14 7.48
CA SER A 239 -7.60 11.15 6.82
C SER A 239 -6.48 11.55 7.76
N ALA A 240 -5.24 11.28 7.35
CA ALA A 240 -4.06 11.68 8.14
C ALA A 240 -3.90 13.22 8.28
N ARG A 241 -4.63 14.00 7.47
CA ARG A 241 -4.66 15.48 7.55
C ARG A 241 -5.62 16.03 8.63
N HIS A 242 -6.45 15.17 9.21
CA HIS A 242 -7.41 15.60 10.21
C HIS A 242 -6.73 15.89 11.56
N PRO A 243 -7.21 16.88 12.34
CA PRO A 243 -6.65 17.19 13.67
C PRO A 243 -6.59 15.98 14.62
N ASP A 244 -7.51 15.02 14.49
CA ASP A 244 -7.57 13.81 15.31
C ASP A 244 -6.54 12.73 14.93
N ALA A 245 -5.86 12.88 13.79
CA ALA A 245 -4.94 11.85 13.29
C ALA A 245 -3.82 11.53 14.31
N GLN A 246 -3.31 12.54 14.99
CA GLN A 246 -2.23 12.37 15.97
C GLN A 246 -2.72 11.72 17.25
N ALA A 247 -3.93 12.04 17.72
CA ALA A 247 -4.54 11.38 18.88
C ALA A 247 -4.86 9.89 18.56
N LEU A 248 -5.30 9.58 17.35
CA LEU A 248 -5.51 8.21 16.87
C LEU A 248 -4.19 7.43 16.78
N ALA A 249 -3.09 8.08 16.35
CA ALA A 249 -1.77 7.46 16.33
C ALA A 249 -1.28 7.12 17.76
N VAL A 250 -1.45 8.04 18.71
CA VAL A 250 -1.11 7.81 20.12
C VAL A 250 -1.99 6.71 20.73
N LEU A 251 -3.29 6.69 20.41
CA LEU A 251 -4.21 5.62 20.83
C LEU A 251 -3.73 4.24 20.34
N SER A 252 -3.31 4.16 19.08
CA SER A 252 -2.73 2.93 18.51
C SER A 252 -1.52 2.44 19.31
N GLN A 253 -0.61 3.35 19.68
CA GLN A 253 0.58 3.00 20.48
C GLN A 253 0.21 2.54 21.90
N ILE A 254 -0.78 3.14 22.54
CA ILE A 254 -1.26 2.72 23.86
C ILE A 254 -1.83 1.30 23.79
N LEU A 255 -2.60 0.99 22.75
CA LEU A 255 -3.30 -0.29 22.64
C LEU A 255 -2.39 -1.43 22.17
N THR A 256 -1.50 -1.19 21.21
CA THR A 256 -0.73 -2.26 20.55
C THR A 256 0.75 -1.91 20.29
N GLY A 257 1.21 -0.73 20.71
CA GLY A 257 2.59 -0.25 20.49
C GLY A 257 3.63 -0.97 21.37
N GLY A 258 4.03 -2.18 20.95
CA GLY A 258 5.06 -2.96 21.60
C GLY A 258 4.57 -3.75 22.83
N ARG A 259 5.53 -4.41 23.49
CA ARG A 259 5.27 -5.43 24.53
C ARG A 259 4.55 -4.90 25.79
N THR A 260 4.61 -3.62 26.06
CA THR A 260 4.01 -2.99 27.24
C THR A 260 2.65 -2.35 26.98
N SER A 261 2.14 -2.45 25.76
CA SER A 261 0.82 -1.92 25.39
C SER A 261 -0.33 -2.77 25.95
N ARG A 262 -1.51 -2.18 26.12
CA ARG A 262 -2.63 -2.79 26.83
C ARG A 262 -3.06 -4.13 26.24
N LEU A 263 -3.35 -4.19 24.94
CA LEU A 263 -3.81 -5.40 24.27
C LEU A 263 -2.71 -6.45 24.17
N PHE A 264 -1.46 -6.05 23.95
CA PHE A 264 -0.35 -7.00 23.92
C PHE A 264 -0.13 -7.65 25.29
N GLN A 265 -0.13 -6.85 26.36
CA GLN A 265 -0.03 -7.38 27.73
C GLN A 265 -1.19 -8.31 28.06
N ARG A 266 -2.41 -7.95 27.67
CA ARG A 266 -3.59 -8.76 27.93
C ARG A 266 -3.56 -10.06 27.11
N LEU A 267 -3.56 -9.96 25.78
CA LEU A 267 -3.80 -11.08 24.88
C LEU A 267 -2.60 -12.00 24.67
N VAL A 268 -1.37 -11.42 24.69
CA VAL A 268 -0.15 -12.19 24.37
C VAL A 268 0.58 -12.64 25.63
N ILE A 269 0.71 -11.77 26.61
CA ILE A 269 1.55 -12.08 27.79
C ILE A 269 0.74 -12.76 28.89
N ARG A 270 -0.37 -12.16 29.34
CA ARG A 270 -1.13 -12.61 30.51
C ARG A 270 -2.07 -13.77 30.17
N ASP A 271 -3.00 -13.51 29.24
CA ASP A 271 -4.10 -14.43 28.96
C ASP A 271 -3.71 -15.48 27.91
N ARG A 272 -2.65 -15.24 27.14
CA ARG A 272 -2.08 -16.13 26.11
C ARG A 272 -3.08 -16.58 25.05
N VAL A 273 -4.02 -15.69 24.72
CA VAL A 273 -5.08 -15.92 23.72
C VAL A 273 -4.56 -15.77 22.31
N ALA A 274 -3.59 -14.88 22.07
CA ALA A 274 -3.11 -14.53 20.74
C ALA A 274 -1.59 -14.65 20.62
N THR A 275 -1.12 -15.04 19.40
CA THR A 275 0.29 -14.93 19.02
C THR A 275 0.65 -13.49 18.67
N THR A 276 -0.30 -12.77 18.08
CA THR A 276 -0.12 -11.41 17.59
C THR A 276 -1.37 -10.60 17.78
N ILE A 277 -1.19 -9.35 18.22
CA ILE A 277 -2.18 -8.27 18.17
C ILE A 277 -1.47 -7.00 17.73
N ALA A 278 -1.99 -6.36 16.71
CA ALA A 278 -1.46 -5.11 16.18
C ALA A 278 -2.59 -4.15 15.81
N SER A 279 -2.32 -2.88 15.72
CA SER A 279 -3.22 -1.91 15.10
C SER A 279 -2.45 -0.98 14.16
N PHE A 280 -3.11 -0.60 13.08
CA PHE A 280 -2.56 0.28 12.06
C PHE A 280 -3.67 1.03 11.34
N GLN A 281 -3.31 2.12 10.68
CA GLN A 281 -4.25 2.94 9.93
C GLN A 281 -3.95 2.81 8.44
N PHE A 282 -4.94 2.34 7.65
CA PHE A 282 -4.84 2.16 6.21
C PHE A 282 -6.25 2.07 5.59
N PRO A 283 -6.42 1.95 4.30
CA PRO A 283 -5.44 2.18 3.25
C PRO A 283 -5.20 3.69 3.05
N GLY A 284 -4.01 4.03 2.60
CA GLY A 284 -3.67 5.40 2.27
C GLY A 284 -3.66 6.40 3.43
N SER A 285 -3.51 7.68 3.09
CA SER A 285 -3.39 8.78 4.05
C SER A 285 -4.19 10.03 3.67
N LEU A 286 -4.46 10.22 2.38
CA LEU A 286 -5.09 11.46 1.87
C LEU A 286 -6.58 11.54 2.16
N TYR A 287 -7.26 10.40 2.24
CA TYR A 287 -8.72 10.32 2.42
C TYR A 287 -9.08 9.59 3.73
N PRO A 288 -10.34 9.64 4.18
CA PRO A 288 -10.81 8.84 5.30
C PRO A 288 -10.45 7.37 5.10
N ARG A 289 -9.97 6.74 6.17
CA ARG A 289 -9.37 5.42 6.17
C ARG A 289 -9.86 4.58 7.34
N LEU A 290 -9.27 3.43 7.55
CA LEU A 290 -9.62 2.54 8.65
C LEU A 290 -8.55 2.57 9.74
N PHE A 291 -8.98 2.57 10.99
CA PHE A 291 -8.18 2.14 12.11
C PHE A 291 -8.46 0.66 12.32
N THR A 292 -7.49 -0.18 12.05
CA THR A 292 -7.66 -1.63 11.99
C THR A 292 -6.87 -2.32 13.08
N PHE A 293 -7.50 -3.24 13.79
CA PHE A 293 -6.83 -4.23 14.62
C PHE A 293 -6.69 -5.53 13.83
N GLN A 294 -5.54 -6.18 13.94
CA GLN A 294 -5.27 -7.52 13.43
C GLN A 294 -4.92 -8.43 14.60
N GLY A 295 -5.57 -9.57 14.70
CA GLY A 295 -5.29 -10.55 15.73
C GLY A 295 -5.24 -11.97 15.20
N VAL A 296 -4.31 -12.77 15.74
CA VAL A 296 -4.14 -14.19 15.41
C VAL A 296 -4.22 -14.99 16.71
N PRO A 297 -5.28 -15.80 16.92
CA PRO A 297 -5.42 -16.58 18.15
C PRO A 297 -4.45 -17.76 18.21
N ILE A 298 -4.17 -18.24 19.43
CA ILE A 298 -3.46 -19.49 19.71
C ILE A 298 -4.51 -20.56 19.98
N ALA A 299 -4.48 -21.70 19.28
CA ALA A 299 -5.38 -22.81 19.61
C ALA A 299 -5.24 -23.24 21.09
N PRO A 300 -6.37 -23.47 21.82
CA PRO A 300 -7.74 -23.61 21.36
C PRO A 300 -8.55 -22.30 21.33
N HIS A 301 -7.93 -21.17 21.59
CA HIS A 301 -8.58 -19.86 21.61
C HIS A 301 -9.10 -19.43 20.23
N THR A 302 -10.04 -18.51 20.22
CA THR A 302 -10.83 -18.10 19.07
C THR A 302 -10.59 -16.63 18.70
N THR A 303 -10.94 -16.25 17.47
CA THR A 303 -10.98 -14.85 17.03
C THR A 303 -12.00 -14.03 17.84
N GLN A 304 -13.09 -14.63 18.30
CA GLN A 304 -14.12 -13.99 19.12
C GLN A 304 -13.56 -13.52 20.49
N GLU A 305 -12.65 -14.28 21.09
CA GLU A 305 -12.00 -13.86 22.34
C GLU A 305 -11.11 -12.62 22.13
N ILE A 306 -10.42 -12.55 20.99
CA ILE A 306 -9.64 -11.35 20.60
C ILE A 306 -10.57 -10.17 20.37
N GLU A 307 -11.66 -10.35 19.62
CA GLU A 307 -12.67 -9.32 19.40
C GLU A 307 -13.20 -8.76 20.72
N THR A 308 -13.60 -9.64 21.64
CA THR A 308 -14.11 -9.25 22.94
C THR A 308 -13.12 -8.41 23.71
N ALA A 309 -11.85 -8.83 23.74
CA ALA A 309 -10.80 -8.08 24.43
C ALA A 309 -10.56 -6.70 23.82
N VAL A 310 -10.57 -6.59 22.48
CA VAL A 310 -10.45 -5.30 21.77
C VAL A 310 -11.61 -4.37 22.15
N TYR A 311 -12.84 -4.89 22.12
CA TYR A 311 -14.02 -4.08 22.43
C TYR A 311 -14.05 -3.61 23.89
N GLU A 312 -13.65 -4.46 24.81
CA GLU A 312 -13.55 -4.12 26.24
C GLU A 312 -12.49 -3.04 26.50
N GLU A 313 -11.30 -3.13 25.87
CA GLU A 313 -10.27 -2.11 26.03
C GLU A 313 -10.67 -0.77 25.38
N LEU A 314 -11.33 -0.80 24.23
CA LEU A 314 -11.89 0.42 23.63
C LEU A 314 -12.98 1.04 24.52
N ALA A 315 -13.90 0.23 25.03
CA ALA A 315 -14.93 0.69 25.97
C ALA A 315 -14.32 1.20 27.30
N ARG A 316 -13.22 0.60 27.74
CA ARG A 316 -12.49 1.08 28.93
C ARG A 316 -11.90 2.46 28.67
N LEU A 317 -11.25 2.69 27.50
CA LEU A 317 -10.70 4.01 27.14
C LEU A 317 -11.76 5.10 27.06
N THR A 318 -13.01 4.78 26.73
CA THR A 318 -14.09 5.79 26.76
C THR A 318 -14.46 6.26 28.18
N ARG A 319 -14.20 5.45 29.21
CA ARG A 319 -14.51 5.73 30.62
C ARG A 319 -13.29 6.19 31.39
N GLU A 320 -12.18 5.51 31.20
CA GLU A 320 -10.93 5.70 31.87
C GLU A 320 -9.87 6.21 30.90
N PRO A 321 -9.44 7.47 30.97
CA PRO A 321 -8.40 7.98 30.09
C PRO A 321 -7.08 7.23 30.34
N PRO A 322 -6.13 7.25 29.39
CA PRO A 322 -4.81 6.69 29.62
C PRO A 322 -4.08 7.41 30.77
N THR A 323 -3.23 6.68 31.45
CA THR A 323 -2.42 7.23 32.53
C THR A 323 -1.29 8.10 31.99
N ASP A 324 -0.75 8.99 32.83
CA ASP A 324 0.41 9.80 32.49
C ASP A 324 1.64 8.94 32.16
N GLU A 325 1.79 7.78 32.81
CA GLU A 325 2.87 6.84 32.55
C GLU A 325 2.73 6.21 31.15
N GLU A 326 1.52 5.83 30.74
CA GLU A 326 1.26 5.32 29.39
C GLU A 326 1.56 6.37 28.33
N LEU A 327 1.14 7.62 28.54
CA LEU A 327 1.44 8.71 27.62
C LEU A 327 2.94 9.02 27.56
N GLN A 328 3.63 9.03 28.70
CA GLN A 328 5.07 9.28 28.73
C GLN A 328 5.85 8.18 28.01
N ARG A 329 5.45 6.93 28.20
CA ARG A 329 6.02 5.80 27.45
C ARG A 329 5.86 5.95 25.93
N VAL A 330 4.66 6.34 25.48
CA VAL A 330 4.40 6.56 24.05
C VAL A 330 5.24 7.73 23.52
N ARG A 331 5.36 8.85 24.27
CA ARG A 331 6.23 9.96 23.88
C ARG A 331 7.68 9.51 23.71
N ASN A 332 8.21 8.76 24.66
CA ASN A 332 9.59 8.24 24.58
C ASN A 332 9.78 7.31 23.35
N GLN A 333 8.78 6.49 23.01
CA GLN A 333 8.81 5.64 21.83
C GLN A 333 8.79 6.45 20.52
N ILE A 334 7.98 7.50 20.45
CA ILE A 334 7.90 8.41 19.31
C ILE A 334 9.25 9.11 19.10
N GLU A 335 9.86 9.64 20.16
CA GLU A 335 11.16 10.29 20.12
C GLU A 335 12.27 9.31 19.65
N ALA A 336 12.33 8.13 20.26
CA ALA A 336 13.30 7.10 19.87
C ALA A 336 13.16 6.70 18.39
N SER A 337 11.92 6.49 17.92
CA SER A 337 11.63 6.15 16.53
C SER A 337 11.99 7.30 15.57
N ALA A 338 11.83 8.55 15.98
CA ALA A 338 12.21 9.71 15.20
C ALA A 338 13.73 9.78 15.02
N VAL A 339 14.50 9.58 16.08
CA VAL A 339 15.97 9.53 16.02
C VAL A 339 16.43 8.41 15.09
N GLN A 340 15.83 7.21 15.18
CA GLN A 340 16.18 6.09 14.30
C GLN A 340 15.90 6.39 12.83
N ARG A 341 14.78 7.04 12.50
CA ARG A 341 14.47 7.42 11.11
C ARG A 341 15.47 8.43 10.54
N LEU A 342 15.98 9.33 11.37
CA LEU A 342 16.99 10.33 10.97
C LEU A 342 18.42 9.77 10.92
N ALA A 343 18.65 8.57 11.40
CA ALA A 343 19.98 7.95 11.45
C ALA A 343 20.52 7.50 10.09
N SER A 344 19.71 7.47 9.04
CA SER A 344 20.14 7.08 7.69
C SER A 344 19.67 8.06 6.62
N SER A 345 20.50 8.30 5.62
CA SER A 345 20.13 9.14 4.46
C SER A 345 18.88 8.64 3.76
N PHE A 346 18.73 7.32 3.64
CA PHE A 346 17.51 6.70 3.09
C PHE A 346 16.26 7.05 3.92
N GLY A 347 16.33 6.90 5.24
CA GLY A 347 15.19 7.22 6.12
C GLY A 347 14.77 8.69 6.02
N VAL A 348 15.76 9.60 5.96
CA VAL A 348 15.50 11.03 5.78
C VAL A 348 14.89 11.30 4.40
N ALA A 349 15.47 10.78 3.32
CA ALA A 349 14.97 10.98 1.96
C ALA A 349 13.52 10.48 1.81
N PHE A 350 13.25 9.26 2.28
CA PHE A 350 11.91 8.66 2.24
C PHE A 350 10.88 9.46 3.05
N GLN A 351 11.26 9.96 4.21
CA GLN A 351 10.39 10.75 5.06
C GLN A 351 10.07 12.12 4.44
N LEU A 352 11.06 12.82 3.91
CA LEU A 352 10.89 14.13 3.29
C LEU A 352 10.08 14.02 1.99
N SER A 353 10.39 13.05 1.13
CA SER A 353 9.67 12.85 -0.13
C SER A 353 8.20 12.50 0.10
N ASN A 354 7.89 11.62 1.04
CA ASN A 354 6.50 11.29 1.36
C ASN A 354 5.74 12.48 1.97
N SER A 355 6.40 13.24 2.86
CA SER A 355 5.78 14.44 3.42
C SER A 355 5.46 15.47 2.35
N GLU A 356 6.40 15.75 1.45
CA GLU A 356 6.16 16.68 0.34
C GLU A 356 5.08 16.15 -0.61
N ALA A 357 5.14 14.89 -1.02
CA ALA A 357 4.20 14.29 -1.95
C ALA A 357 2.75 14.26 -1.43
N LEU A 358 2.58 13.96 -0.14
CA LEU A 358 1.24 13.80 0.44
C LEU A 358 0.69 15.11 1.02
N TRP A 359 1.55 16.03 1.48
CA TRP A 359 1.15 17.22 2.22
C TRP A 359 1.46 18.52 1.49
N TYR A 360 2.32 18.48 0.45
CA TYR A 360 2.94 19.66 -0.17
C TYR A 360 3.75 20.47 0.86
N ASP A 361 4.31 19.77 1.85
CA ASP A 361 5.08 20.35 2.96
C ASP A 361 6.02 19.28 3.54
N TRP A 362 7.26 19.32 3.13
CA TRP A 362 8.29 18.39 3.63
C TRP A 362 8.50 18.48 5.15
N THR A 363 8.11 19.61 5.79
CA THR A 363 8.24 19.80 7.24
C THR A 363 7.13 19.12 8.04
N GLN A 364 6.08 18.63 7.39
CA GLN A 364 4.91 18.04 8.06
C GLN A 364 5.27 16.90 8.99
N THR A 365 6.24 16.08 8.62
CA THR A 365 6.72 14.98 9.46
C THR A 365 7.20 15.45 10.85
N PHE A 366 7.87 16.60 10.93
CA PHE A 366 8.33 17.18 12.21
C PHE A 366 7.18 17.81 12.97
N ARG A 367 6.21 18.40 12.26
CA ARG A 367 4.99 18.94 12.89
C ARG A 367 4.14 17.84 13.48
N ASP A 368 4.00 16.72 12.77
CA ASP A 368 3.26 15.55 13.24
C ASP A 368 3.89 14.97 14.51
N GLN A 369 5.21 14.83 14.54
CA GLN A 369 5.93 14.39 15.74
C GLN A 369 5.71 15.36 16.93
N ALA A 370 5.82 16.66 16.69
CA ALA A 370 5.57 17.67 17.70
C ALA A 370 4.10 17.69 18.16
N ALA A 371 3.14 17.39 17.29
CA ALA A 371 1.74 17.27 17.64
C ALA A 371 1.46 16.01 18.45
N GLN A 372 2.05 14.88 18.09
CA GLN A 372 1.92 13.62 18.85
C GLN A 372 2.42 13.76 20.29
N SER A 373 3.54 14.47 20.51
CA SER A 373 4.08 14.68 21.85
C SER A 373 3.17 15.54 22.76
N ARG A 374 2.28 16.35 22.15
CA ARG A 374 1.31 17.20 22.89
C ARG A 374 -0.03 16.54 23.14
N VAL A 375 -0.29 15.37 22.57
CA VAL A 375 -1.56 14.65 22.75
C VAL A 375 -1.77 14.38 24.25
N THR A 376 -2.96 14.73 24.72
CA THR A 376 -3.38 14.56 26.12
C THR A 376 -4.22 13.29 26.30
N ALA A 377 -4.38 12.88 27.56
CA ALA A 377 -5.28 11.78 27.92
C ALA A 377 -6.74 12.05 27.50
N ALA A 378 -7.16 13.32 27.59
CA ALA A 378 -8.49 13.75 27.14
C ALA A 378 -8.67 13.63 25.62
N ASP A 379 -7.64 13.92 24.84
CA ASP A 379 -7.68 13.75 23.37
C ASP A 379 -7.83 12.28 22.99
N VAL A 380 -7.08 11.39 23.62
CA VAL A 380 -7.19 9.94 23.40
C VAL A 380 -8.58 9.44 23.76
N GLN A 381 -9.11 9.87 24.90
CA GLN A 381 -10.46 9.50 25.33
C GLN A 381 -11.54 10.04 24.37
N ARG A 382 -11.39 11.28 23.89
CA ARG A 382 -12.30 11.91 22.96
C ARG A 382 -12.36 11.14 21.63
N VAL A 383 -11.22 10.80 21.03
CA VAL A 383 -11.19 10.03 19.78
C VAL A 383 -11.68 8.59 20.00
N ALA A 384 -11.44 8.00 21.17
CA ALA A 384 -11.99 6.69 21.52
C ALA A 384 -13.52 6.70 21.51
N ARG A 385 -14.15 7.75 22.01
CA ARG A 385 -15.62 7.93 21.99
C ARG A 385 -16.16 8.25 20.59
N ALA A 386 -15.40 9.01 19.79
CA ALA A 386 -15.87 9.52 18.51
C ALA A 386 -15.91 8.46 17.39
N TYR A 387 -14.98 7.52 17.38
CA TYR A 387 -14.77 6.66 16.22
C TYR A 387 -15.02 5.16 16.45
N PHE A 388 -14.98 4.67 17.69
CA PHE A 388 -15.00 3.22 17.96
C PHE A 388 -16.36 2.72 18.44
N ASP A 389 -17.43 3.18 17.80
CA ASP A 389 -18.77 2.63 18.04
C ASP A 389 -19.07 1.42 17.14
N ARG A 390 -20.05 0.60 17.57
CA ARG A 390 -20.43 -0.61 16.84
C ARG A 390 -20.95 -0.31 15.44
N GLY A 391 -21.63 0.80 15.24
CA GLY A 391 -22.20 1.18 13.94
C GLY A 391 -21.16 1.49 12.87
N ASN A 392 -19.95 1.86 13.32
CA ASN A 392 -18.79 2.22 12.47
C ASN A 392 -17.83 1.06 12.24
N ARG A 393 -18.17 -0.16 12.67
CA ARG A 393 -17.26 -1.31 12.71
C ARG A 393 -17.45 -2.25 11.53
N THR A 394 -16.32 -2.69 10.93
CA THR A 394 -16.25 -3.80 9.98
C THR A 394 -15.35 -4.89 10.54
N VAL A 395 -15.81 -6.13 10.52
CA VAL A 395 -15.07 -7.29 11.00
C VAL A 395 -14.95 -8.31 9.87
N ALA A 396 -13.75 -8.77 9.62
CA ALA A 396 -13.46 -9.87 8.72
C ALA A 396 -12.72 -10.97 9.47
N THR A 397 -13.22 -12.20 9.37
CA THR A 397 -12.65 -13.36 10.04
C THR A 397 -12.21 -14.40 9.01
N LEU A 398 -10.95 -14.83 9.09
CA LEU A 398 -10.50 -16.01 8.38
C LEU A 398 -10.93 -17.24 9.17
N VAL A 399 -11.74 -18.08 8.55
CA VAL A 399 -12.26 -19.30 9.16
C VAL A 399 -11.75 -20.53 8.40
N ARG A 400 -11.42 -21.58 9.14
CA ARG A 400 -11.06 -22.83 8.50
C ARG A 400 -12.32 -23.57 8.06
N PRO A 401 -12.42 -23.99 6.78
CA PRO A 401 -13.57 -24.76 6.32
C PRO A 401 -13.70 -26.08 7.13
N PRO A 402 -14.92 -26.54 7.39
CA PRO A 402 -15.14 -27.81 8.07
C PRO A 402 -14.47 -28.94 7.27
N LYS A 403 -13.71 -29.81 7.96
CA LYS A 403 -13.16 -31.00 7.29
C LYS A 403 -14.30 -31.80 6.65
N PRO A 404 -14.14 -32.20 5.37
CA PRO A 404 -15.14 -33.08 4.75
C PRO A 404 -15.32 -34.29 5.67
N ALA A 405 -16.56 -34.63 5.98
CA ALA A 405 -16.86 -35.84 6.72
C ALA A 405 -16.19 -37.00 5.95
N THR A 406 -15.19 -37.63 6.55
CA THR A 406 -14.64 -38.86 6.00
C THR A 406 -15.77 -39.86 5.99
N GLY A 407 -16.37 -40.08 4.79
CA GLY A 407 -17.42 -41.05 4.59
C GLY A 407 -16.87 -42.39 5.02
N GLY A 408 -17.37 -42.92 6.13
CA GLY A 408 -17.14 -44.27 6.53
C GLY A 408 -17.74 -45.19 5.45
N THR A 409 -16.87 -45.73 4.62
CA THR A 409 -17.22 -46.94 3.85
C THR A 409 -17.33 -48.07 4.85
N ASN A 410 -18.57 -48.43 5.21
CA ASN A 410 -18.88 -49.72 5.75
C ASN A 410 -18.84 -50.77 4.65
#